data_4cd9db7ce2bf08a829e9b6f3e368aaf9
#
_entry.id   4cd9db7ce2bf08a829e9b6f3e368aaf9
#
_cell.length_a   1.000
_cell.length_b   1.000
_cell.length_c   1.000
_cell.angle_alpha   90.00
_cell.angle_beta   90.00
_cell.angle_gamma   90.00
#
_symmetry.space_group_name_H-M   'P 1'
#
loop_
_entity.id
_entity.type
_entity.pdbx_description
1 polymer ?
#
loop_
_entity_poly.entity_id
_entity_poly.type
_entity_poly.pdbx_seq_one_letter_code
_entity_poly.pdbx_strand_id
1 'polypeptide(L)'
;VDPKRPLVIISEGLINYFEKPLLQQLIQAIATYGRDFKELHYLTDLYPEPTQNKLATIIWNSSRLLKLMSRSAFSFHFKTPAEVESFFHEAGFKQVDVLQPKQFFDQTHLENDQQHLGDLVWMIRATNK
;
A
#
# COMPACT_ATOMS: atom_id res chain seq x y z
N VAL A 1 12.44 -6.49 -21.65
CA VAL A 1 12.38 -7.33 -20.43
C VAL A 1 12.01 -8.74 -20.84
N ASP A 2 12.75 -9.74 -20.34
CA ASP A 2 12.58 -11.13 -20.76
C ASP A 2 11.36 -11.76 -20.05
N PRO A 3 10.30 -12.18 -20.80
CA PRO A 3 9.10 -12.78 -20.19
C PRO A 3 9.35 -14.11 -19.48
N LYS A 4 10.45 -14.77 -19.77
CA LYS A 4 10.82 -16.04 -19.12
C LYS A 4 11.37 -15.85 -17.73
N ARG A 5 11.66 -14.63 -17.32
CA ARG A 5 12.17 -14.29 -15.98
C ARG A 5 11.06 -13.72 -15.12
N PRO A 6 11.18 -13.82 -13.80
CA PRO A 6 10.28 -13.11 -12.90
C PRO A 6 10.39 -11.60 -13.09
N LEU A 7 9.27 -10.91 -13.00
CA LEU A 7 9.21 -9.45 -13.03
C LEU A 7 8.86 -8.95 -11.63
N VAL A 8 9.62 -8.00 -11.15
CA VAL A 8 9.31 -7.29 -9.89
C VAL A 8 9.05 -5.83 -10.23
N ILE A 9 7.87 -5.35 -9.86
CA ILE A 9 7.49 -3.95 -9.97
C ILE A 9 7.40 -3.37 -8.58
N ILE A 10 8.05 -2.25 -8.35
CA ILE A 10 8.04 -1.58 -7.06
C ILE A 10 7.52 -0.16 -7.25
N SER A 11 6.55 0.24 -6.45
CA SER A 11 6.14 1.64 -6.36
C SER A 11 6.16 2.11 -4.92
N GLU A 12 6.50 3.36 -4.73
CA GLU A 12 6.59 3.98 -3.42
C GLU A 12 5.87 5.32 -3.45
N GLY A 13 4.98 5.53 -2.47
CA GLY A 13 4.25 6.78 -2.35
C GLY A 13 3.28 7.07 -3.47
N LEU A 14 2.82 6.06 -4.22
CA LEU A 14 2.04 6.25 -5.43
C LEU A 14 0.54 6.12 -5.21
N ILE A 15 0.10 5.12 -4.47
CA ILE A 15 -1.31 4.67 -4.45
C ILE A 15 -2.27 5.76 -3.98
N ASN A 16 -1.90 6.51 -2.97
CA ASN A 16 -2.77 7.53 -2.39
C ASN A 16 -2.88 8.81 -3.23
N TYR A 17 -2.10 8.95 -4.31
CA TYR A 17 -2.14 10.12 -5.17
C TYR A 17 -3.08 10.01 -6.36
N PHE A 18 -3.71 8.85 -6.56
CA PHE A 18 -4.68 8.65 -7.63
C PHE A 18 -6.09 8.57 -7.08
N GLU A 19 -7.06 9.04 -7.85
CA GLU A 19 -8.46 8.74 -7.58
C GLU A 19 -8.70 7.23 -7.73
N LYS A 20 -9.65 6.71 -6.95
CA LYS A 20 -9.87 5.26 -6.88
C LYS A 20 -10.15 4.60 -8.23
N PRO A 21 -10.98 5.17 -9.12
CA PRO A 21 -11.20 4.56 -10.45
C PRO A 21 -9.91 4.49 -11.28
N LEU A 22 -9.09 5.54 -11.24
CA LEU A 22 -7.82 5.56 -11.95
C LEU A 22 -6.81 4.59 -11.34
N LEU A 23 -6.79 4.49 -10.02
CA LEU A 23 -5.98 3.52 -9.31
C LEU A 23 -6.34 2.09 -9.72
N GLN A 24 -7.65 1.80 -9.82
CA GLN A 24 -8.12 0.50 -10.25
C GLN A 24 -7.62 0.16 -11.66
N GLN A 25 -7.68 1.11 -12.58
CA GLN A 25 -7.16 0.94 -13.94
C GLN A 25 -5.66 0.67 -13.95
N LEU A 26 -4.90 1.39 -13.13
CA LEU A 26 -3.45 1.21 -13.02
C LEU A 26 -3.10 -0.20 -12.51
N ILE A 27 -3.74 -0.63 -11.43
CA ILE A 27 -3.47 -1.94 -10.83
C ILE A 27 -3.89 -3.07 -11.77
N GLN A 28 -5.02 -2.91 -12.48
CA GLN A 28 -5.43 -3.86 -13.52
C GLN A 28 -4.43 -3.91 -14.67
N ALA A 29 -3.88 -2.77 -15.08
CA ALA A 29 -2.88 -2.71 -16.15
C ALA A 29 -1.59 -3.43 -15.73
N ILE A 30 -1.16 -3.28 -14.49
CA ILE A 30 0.01 -3.98 -13.97
C ILE A 30 -0.24 -5.50 -13.95
N ALA A 31 -1.40 -5.94 -13.47
CA ALA A 31 -1.74 -7.36 -13.42
C ALA A 31 -1.81 -7.96 -14.83
N THR A 32 -2.41 -7.23 -15.78
CA THR A 32 -2.52 -7.66 -17.18
C THR A 32 -1.17 -7.77 -17.83
N TYR A 33 -0.30 -6.76 -17.67
CA TYR A 33 1.05 -6.77 -18.20
C TYR A 33 1.86 -7.95 -17.66
N GLY A 34 1.69 -8.25 -16.37
CA GLY A 34 2.43 -9.31 -15.71
C GLY A 34 2.02 -10.73 -16.12
N ARG A 35 0.87 -10.90 -16.81
CA ARG A 35 0.41 -12.22 -17.24
C ARG A 35 1.38 -12.88 -18.22
N ASP A 36 2.08 -12.08 -19.01
CA ASP A 36 3.04 -12.57 -20.00
C ASP A 36 4.36 -13.03 -19.38
N PHE A 37 4.58 -12.73 -18.12
CA PHE A 37 5.79 -13.09 -17.39
C PHE A 37 5.61 -14.39 -16.64
N LYS A 38 6.71 -15.10 -16.43
CA LYS A 38 6.72 -16.34 -15.66
C LYS A 38 6.14 -16.11 -14.26
N GLU A 39 6.47 -14.98 -13.67
CA GLU A 39 6.03 -14.63 -12.32
C GLU A 39 6.07 -13.11 -12.19
N LEU A 40 5.01 -12.53 -11.65
CA LEU A 40 4.96 -11.10 -11.34
C LEU A 40 4.86 -10.90 -9.84
N HIS A 41 5.73 -10.05 -9.32
CA HIS A 41 5.65 -9.55 -7.95
C HIS A 41 5.48 -8.03 -7.99
N TYR A 42 4.42 -7.53 -7.42
CA TYR A 42 4.19 -6.11 -7.26
C TYR A 42 4.30 -5.74 -5.78
N LEU A 43 5.25 -4.89 -5.47
CA LEU A 43 5.51 -4.41 -4.13
C LEU A 43 5.21 -2.93 -4.07
N THR A 44 4.35 -2.54 -3.16
CA THR A 44 3.98 -1.14 -2.99
C THR A 44 3.64 -0.84 -1.53
N ASP A 45 3.62 0.42 -1.21
CA ASP A 45 3.13 0.92 0.05
C ASP A 45 1.81 1.67 -0.16
N LEU A 46 1.04 1.82 0.90
CA LEU A 46 -0.10 2.72 0.91
C LEU A 46 -0.37 3.22 2.33
N TYR A 47 -1.02 4.37 2.40
CA TYR A 47 -1.48 4.94 3.66
C TYR A 47 -2.95 4.60 3.84
N PRO A 48 -3.31 3.77 4.85
CA PRO A 48 -4.71 3.48 5.14
C PRO A 48 -5.39 4.68 5.78
N GLU A 49 -6.71 4.75 5.67
CA GLU A 49 -7.50 5.78 6.34
C GLU A 49 -7.40 5.60 7.86
N PRO A 50 -6.88 6.60 8.59
CA PRO A 50 -6.73 6.47 10.04
C PRO A 50 -8.08 6.58 10.75
N THR A 51 -8.21 5.89 11.89
CA THR A 51 -9.34 6.10 12.79
C THR A 51 -9.26 7.52 13.37
N GLN A 52 -10.40 8.07 13.80
CA GLN A 52 -10.45 9.46 14.31
C GLN A 52 -9.46 9.72 15.46
N ASN A 53 -9.30 8.77 16.37
CA ASN A 53 -8.35 8.90 17.47
C ASN A 53 -6.89 8.85 17.01
N LYS A 54 -6.61 8.04 15.99
CA LYS A 54 -5.27 7.96 15.38
C LYS A 54 -4.97 9.18 14.53
N LEU A 55 -5.97 9.76 13.87
CA LEU A 55 -5.79 10.95 13.05
C LEU A 55 -5.25 12.13 13.87
N ALA A 56 -5.80 12.37 15.04
CA ALA A 56 -5.34 13.43 15.94
C ALA A 56 -3.88 13.21 16.36
N THR A 57 -3.52 11.97 16.71
CA THR A 57 -2.15 11.61 17.10
C THR A 57 -1.18 11.77 15.91
N ILE A 58 -1.61 11.39 14.72
CA ILE A 58 -0.82 11.50 13.49
C ILE A 58 -0.56 12.96 13.14
N ILE A 59 -1.59 13.80 13.23
CA ILE A 59 -1.48 15.24 12.96
C ILE A 59 -0.46 15.90 13.91
N TRP A 60 -0.48 15.51 15.19
CA TRP A 60 0.48 16.01 16.17
C TRP A 60 1.92 15.57 15.93
N ASN A 61 2.12 14.32 15.51
CA ASN A 61 3.44 13.71 15.48
C ASN A 61 4.07 13.69 14.08
N SER A 62 3.33 14.05 13.02
CA SER A 62 3.83 13.94 11.66
C SER A 62 3.51 15.18 10.82
N SER A 63 4.39 16.18 10.91
CA SER A 63 4.39 17.31 9.97
C SER A 63 4.59 16.84 8.51
N ARG A 64 5.22 15.68 8.33
CA ARG A 64 5.45 15.10 7.02
C ARG A 64 4.16 14.61 6.37
N LEU A 65 3.29 13.94 7.13
CA LEU A 65 1.99 13.48 6.64
C LEU A 65 1.09 14.68 6.31
N LEU A 66 1.10 15.73 7.15
CA LEU A 66 0.37 16.97 6.89
C LEU A 66 0.81 17.62 5.58
N LYS A 67 2.11 17.64 5.30
CA LYS A 67 2.62 18.17 4.03
C LYS A 67 2.16 17.35 2.85
N LEU A 68 2.12 16.03 2.99
CA LEU A 68 1.63 15.13 1.94
C LEU A 68 0.14 15.34 1.72
N MET A 69 -0.66 15.45 2.78
CA MET A 69 -2.11 15.66 2.70
C MET A 69 -2.48 17.05 2.17
N SER A 70 -1.64 18.06 2.37
CA SER A 70 -1.88 19.42 1.87
C SER A 70 -1.55 19.56 0.38
N ARG A 71 -0.84 18.61 -0.19
CA ARG A 71 -0.63 18.55 -1.64
C ARG A 71 -1.83 17.88 -2.29
N SER A 72 -2.34 18.50 -3.29
CA SER A 72 -3.71 18.49 -3.81
C SER A 72 -4.30 17.20 -4.37
N ALA A 73 -3.71 16.03 -4.24
CA ALA A 73 -4.26 14.81 -4.82
C ALA A 73 -4.24 13.60 -3.88
N PHE A 74 -3.89 13.81 -2.61
CA PHE A 74 -3.79 12.71 -1.65
C PHE A 74 -5.18 12.27 -1.19
N SER A 75 -5.48 10.99 -1.32
CA SER A 75 -6.75 10.39 -0.89
C SER A 75 -6.52 9.09 -0.15
N PHE A 76 -7.38 8.82 0.84
CA PHE A 76 -7.40 7.54 1.53
C PHE A 76 -8.44 6.63 0.86
N HIS A 77 -8.02 5.44 0.43
CA HIS A 77 -8.89 4.51 -0.29
C HIS A 77 -9.32 3.31 0.54
N PHE A 78 -8.57 2.97 1.58
CA PHE A 78 -8.77 1.71 2.30
C PHE A 78 -8.74 1.92 3.81
N LYS A 79 -9.64 1.23 4.51
CA LYS A 79 -9.72 1.24 5.98
C LYS A 79 -9.20 -0.04 6.59
N THR A 80 -9.35 -1.16 5.89
CA THR A 80 -9.00 -2.50 6.40
C THR A 80 -8.12 -3.24 5.42
N PRO A 81 -7.29 -4.19 5.89
CA PRO A 81 -6.53 -5.07 5.00
C PRO A 81 -7.41 -5.87 4.04
N ALA A 82 -8.61 -6.28 4.48
CA ALA A 82 -9.53 -7.03 3.65
C ALA A 82 -9.98 -6.23 2.42
N GLU A 83 -10.19 -4.93 2.58
CA GLU A 83 -10.52 -4.05 1.45
C GLU A 83 -9.40 -3.98 0.43
N VAL A 84 -8.14 -3.93 0.88
CA VAL A 84 -6.97 -3.94 0.02
C VAL A 84 -6.87 -5.27 -0.73
N GLU A 85 -7.01 -6.37 -0.02
CA GLU A 85 -6.96 -7.71 -0.61
C GLU A 85 -8.02 -7.86 -1.71
N SER A 86 -9.26 -7.46 -1.43
CA SER A 86 -10.35 -7.52 -2.41
C SER A 86 -10.05 -6.67 -3.64
N PHE A 87 -9.56 -5.46 -3.44
CA PHE A 87 -9.24 -4.55 -4.53
C PHE A 87 -8.19 -5.13 -5.48
N PHE A 88 -7.11 -5.69 -4.93
CA PHE A 88 -6.04 -6.29 -5.73
C PHE A 88 -6.48 -7.61 -6.38
N HIS A 89 -7.28 -8.42 -5.70
CA HIS A 89 -7.85 -9.64 -6.30
C HIS A 89 -8.76 -9.32 -7.48
N GLU A 90 -9.62 -8.33 -7.35
CA GLU A 90 -10.48 -7.88 -8.44
C GLU A 90 -9.69 -7.35 -9.63
N ALA A 91 -8.52 -6.76 -9.38
CA ALA A 91 -7.63 -6.29 -10.43
C ALA A 91 -6.91 -7.41 -11.18
N GLY A 92 -6.87 -8.63 -10.64
CA GLY A 92 -6.30 -9.79 -11.31
C GLY A 92 -5.14 -10.47 -10.59
N PHE A 93 -4.75 -10.01 -9.42
CA PHE A 93 -3.72 -10.67 -8.61
C PHE A 93 -4.31 -11.87 -7.87
N LYS A 94 -3.58 -12.98 -7.82
CA LYS A 94 -4.03 -14.20 -7.17
C LYS A 94 -3.70 -14.24 -5.68
N GLN A 95 -2.55 -13.71 -5.30
CA GLN A 95 -2.14 -13.65 -3.91
C GLN A 95 -1.84 -12.21 -3.53
N VAL A 96 -2.38 -11.78 -2.41
CA VAL A 96 -2.19 -10.43 -1.89
C VAL A 96 -1.88 -10.52 -0.40
N ASP A 97 -0.71 -10.04 -0.01
CA ASP A 97 -0.30 -9.95 1.39
C ASP A 97 -0.25 -8.49 1.81
N VAL A 98 -0.96 -8.16 2.88
CA VAL A 98 -0.92 -6.84 3.49
C VAL A 98 -0.08 -6.93 4.75
N LEU A 99 1.10 -6.32 4.72
CA LEU A 99 2.03 -6.34 5.83
C LEU A 99 1.89 -5.03 6.61
N GLN A 100 1.53 -5.15 7.86
CA GLN A 100 1.44 -4.01 8.76
C GLN A 100 2.76 -3.88 9.50
N PRO A 101 3.50 -2.78 9.35
CA PRO A 101 4.80 -2.62 10.00
C PRO A 101 4.76 -2.78 11.52
N LYS A 102 3.62 -2.52 12.15
CA LYS A 102 3.41 -2.76 13.57
C LYS A 102 3.81 -4.18 13.98
N GLN A 103 3.56 -5.19 13.12
CA GLN A 103 3.92 -6.57 13.39
C GLN A 103 5.44 -6.78 13.47
N PHE A 104 6.20 -5.96 12.76
CA PHE A 104 7.66 -6.01 12.78
C PHE A 104 8.25 -5.17 13.92
N PHE A 105 7.63 -4.05 14.24
CA PHE A 105 8.12 -3.15 15.27
C PHE A 105 7.97 -3.71 16.67
N ASP A 106 6.98 -4.56 16.93
CA ASP A 106 6.82 -5.24 18.22
C ASP A 106 8.03 -6.14 18.56
N GLN A 107 8.80 -6.54 17.56
CA GLN A 107 9.99 -7.37 17.76
C GLN A 107 11.28 -6.57 17.99
N THR A 108 11.26 -5.26 17.79
CA THR A 108 12.47 -4.41 17.79
C THR A 108 12.54 -3.43 18.95
N HIS A 109 11.67 -3.53 19.95
CA HIS A 109 11.66 -2.68 21.15
C HIS A 109 11.62 -1.17 20.84
N LEU A 110 10.84 -0.77 19.82
CA LEU A 110 10.67 0.65 19.51
C LEU A 110 9.85 1.34 20.62
N GLU A 111 10.18 2.59 20.88
CA GLU A 111 9.44 3.41 21.83
C GLU A 111 7.97 3.57 21.41
N ASN A 112 7.07 3.78 22.39
CA ASN A 112 5.64 3.87 22.16
C ASN A 112 5.25 4.87 21.07
N ASP A 113 5.97 5.99 20.95
CA ASP A 113 5.71 7.01 19.94
C ASP A 113 5.98 6.51 18.52
N GLN A 114 6.93 5.60 18.37
CA GLN A 114 7.28 5.02 17.06
C GLN A 114 6.31 3.89 16.66
N GLN A 115 5.66 3.24 17.61
CA GLN A 115 4.64 2.22 17.33
C GLN A 115 3.43 2.81 16.61
N HIS A 116 3.06 4.05 16.92
CA HIS A 116 1.98 4.75 16.22
C HIS A 116 2.31 5.05 14.76
N LEU A 117 3.59 5.28 14.45
CA LEU A 117 4.05 5.50 13.07
C LEU A 117 3.96 4.23 12.22
N GLY A 118 4.07 3.04 12.85
CA GLY A 118 3.95 1.77 12.17
C GLY A 118 2.55 1.47 11.62
N ASP A 119 1.51 2.12 12.15
CA ASP A 119 0.14 1.97 11.65
C ASP A 119 -0.18 2.88 10.45
N LEU A 120 0.73 3.81 10.11
CA LEU A 120 0.51 4.80 9.07
C LEU A 120 0.68 4.25 7.66
N VAL A 121 1.52 3.26 7.49
CA VAL A 121 1.90 2.73 6.18
C VAL A 121 1.77 1.22 6.20
N TRP A 122 1.05 0.69 5.23
CA TRP A 122 1.00 -0.75 4.97
C TRP A 122 1.85 -1.08 3.75
N MET A 123 2.51 -2.23 3.80
CA MET A 123 3.26 -2.77 2.68
C MET A 123 2.42 -3.84 1.99
N ILE A 124 2.29 -3.76 0.68
CA ILE A 124 1.49 -4.68 -0.10
C ILE A 124 2.43 -5.52 -0.98
N ARG A 125 2.24 -6.82 -0.94
CA ARG A 125 2.87 -7.74 -1.89
C ARG A 125 1.78 -8.46 -2.65
N ALA A 126 1.71 -8.25 -3.95
CA ALA A 126 0.73 -8.88 -4.81
C ALA A 126 1.45 -9.72 -5.87
N THR A 127 0.95 -10.92 -6.13
CA THR A 127 1.54 -11.82 -7.11
C THR A 127 0.46 -12.39 -8.01
N ASN A 128 0.87 -12.83 -9.23
CA ASN A 128 -0.03 -13.45 -10.20
C ASN A 128 -0.12 -14.97 -10.09
N LYS A 129 0.52 -15.53 -9.06
CA LYS A 129 0.49 -16.97 -8.82
C LYS A 129 0.05 -17.36 -7.43
#